data_adda761b61a456e75b3a19da936ef165
#
_entry.id   adda761b61a456e75b3a19da936ef165
#
_cell.length_a   1.000
_cell.length_b   1.000
_cell.length_c   1.000
_cell.angle_alpha   90.00
_cell.angle_beta   90.00
_cell.angle_gamma   90.00
#
_symmetry.space_group_name_H-M   'P 1'
#
loop_
_entity.id
_entity.type
_entity.pdbx_description
1 polymer ?
#
loop_
_entity_poly.entity_id
_entity_poly.type
_entity_poly.pdbx_seq_one_letter_code
_entity_poly.pdbx_strand_id
1 'polypeptide(L)'
;MDKTMYGILKTTGICPIMVNPELDFAADAAHAIAEGGLPVCEVLLHRDEYSLDRIKSIAKNAPEVIVGAGSVISLRDAEEAIDAGAKFFVAPGLVPEVVEFALKNNMPILPGCVTASDISIALNYGINVLKFFPIYQLGGADILAQYHGGPFGKVEWVVTGGLNGQNFLPFSKIDYVLASGGDWMFAENNAINEKNYEQIVLNMRRTIKDVLKTRAEK
;
A
#
# COMPACT_ATOMS: atom_id res chain seq x y z
N MET A 1 8.96 -3.13 -17.89
CA MET A 1 8.21 -3.19 -16.63
C MET A 1 7.74 -1.78 -16.31
N ASP A 2 6.47 -1.59 -16.04
CA ASP A 2 5.94 -0.29 -15.61
C ASP A 2 6.56 0.07 -14.25
N LYS A 3 7.26 1.21 -14.20
CA LYS A 3 7.97 1.69 -13.00
C LYS A 3 7.11 2.63 -12.14
N THR A 4 5.83 2.81 -12.48
CA THR A 4 4.90 3.54 -11.62
C THR A 4 4.57 2.72 -10.38
N MET A 5 4.10 3.36 -9.32
CA MET A 5 3.62 2.68 -8.12
C MET A 5 2.60 1.58 -8.46
N TYR A 6 1.60 1.88 -9.28
CA TYR A 6 0.59 0.89 -9.69
C TYR A 6 1.18 -0.28 -10.48
N GLY A 7 2.12 -0.02 -11.41
CA GLY A 7 2.78 -1.07 -12.17
C GLY A 7 3.62 -2.00 -11.30
N ILE A 8 4.32 -1.45 -10.30
CA ILE A 8 5.10 -2.21 -9.34
C ILE A 8 4.18 -3.07 -8.46
N LEU A 9 3.11 -2.50 -7.90
CA LEU A 9 2.14 -3.23 -7.09
C LEU A 9 1.47 -4.36 -7.90
N LYS A 10 1.09 -4.09 -9.15
CA LYS A 10 0.51 -5.10 -10.05
C LYS A 10 1.46 -6.25 -10.31
N THR A 11 2.73 -5.96 -10.52
CA THR A 11 3.76 -6.98 -10.80
C THR A 11 4.07 -7.83 -9.58
N THR A 12 4.26 -7.20 -8.42
CA THR A 12 4.66 -7.87 -7.18
C THR A 12 3.49 -8.44 -6.38
N GLY A 13 2.29 -7.84 -6.53
CA GLY A 13 1.08 -8.21 -5.79
C GLY A 13 1.11 -7.80 -4.31
N ILE A 14 2.03 -6.93 -3.91
CA ILE A 14 2.24 -6.53 -2.53
C ILE A 14 2.35 -5.02 -2.41
N CYS A 15 1.73 -4.46 -1.36
CA CYS A 15 1.87 -3.07 -0.93
C CYS A 15 2.46 -3.07 0.50
N PRO A 16 3.78 -2.91 0.67
CA PRO A 16 4.39 -2.90 2.00
C PRO A 16 3.96 -1.69 2.81
N ILE A 17 3.51 -1.94 4.03
CA ILE A 17 3.13 -0.91 5.00
C ILE A 17 4.19 -0.90 6.09
N MET A 18 4.96 0.19 6.16
CA MET A 18 5.98 0.38 7.16
C MET A 18 5.34 0.96 8.43
N VAL A 19 5.36 0.19 9.50
CA VAL A 19 4.77 0.58 10.79
C VAL A 19 5.88 0.96 11.75
N ASN A 20 6.02 2.25 12.01
CA ASN A 20 6.84 2.86 13.07
C ASN A 20 8.25 2.27 13.26
N PRO A 21 9.12 2.18 12.23
CA PRO A 21 10.53 1.93 12.49
C PRO A 21 11.12 3.10 13.28
N GLU A 22 12.21 2.87 13.98
CA GLU A 22 12.99 3.98 14.50
C GLU A 22 13.42 4.89 13.34
N LEU A 23 13.45 6.20 13.59
CA LEU A 23 13.68 7.19 12.52
C LEU A 23 15.01 6.99 11.80
N ASP A 24 16.05 6.62 12.54
CA ASP A 24 17.40 6.35 12.01
C ASP A 24 17.48 5.11 11.13
N PHE A 25 16.51 4.18 11.25
CA PHE A 25 16.45 2.94 10.47
C PHE A 25 15.42 2.99 9.32
N ALA A 26 14.61 4.03 9.21
CA ALA A 26 13.53 4.09 8.22
C ALA A 26 14.05 3.99 6.76
N ALA A 27 15.14 4.69 6.43
CA ALA A 27 15.74 4.62 5.10
C ALA A 27 16.36 3.24 4.81
N ASP A 28 17.07 2.64 5.80
CA ASP A 28 17.65 1.32 5.64
C ASP A 28 16.58 0.24 5.45
N ALA A 29 15.46 0.32 6.19
CA ALA A 29 14.33 -0.57 5.99
C ALA A 29 13.70 -0.42 4.60
N ALA A 30 13.65 0.80 4.06
CA ALA A 30 13.19 1.05 2.70
C ALA A 30 14.18 0.49 1.64
N HIS A 31 15.48 0.67 1.82
CA HIS A 31 16.50 0.02 1.00
C HIS A 31 16.36 -1.51 1.03
N ALA A 32 16.11 -2.10 2.21
CA ALA A 32 15.97 -3.55 2.35
C ALA A 32 14.81 -4.12 1.52
N ILE A 33 13.65 -3.45 1.49
CA ILE A 33 12.54 -3.90 0.64
C ILE A 33 12.85 -3.72 -0.84
N ALA A 34 13.55 -2.65 -1.23
CA ALA A 34 13.97 -2.43 -2.61
C ALA A 34 14.97 -3.52 -3.08
N GLU A 35 15.96 -3.87 -2.24
CA GLU A 35 16.87 -5.00 -2.49
C GLU A 35 16.11 -6.33 -2.53
N GLY A 36 15.07 -6.47 -1.74
CA GLY A 36 14.15 -7.60 -1.76
C GLY A 36 13.31 -7.71 -3.04
N GLY A 37 13.31 -6.68 -3.89
CA GLY A 37 12.63 -6.63 -5.20
C GLY A 37 11.40 -5.75 -5.26
N LEU A 38 11.11 -4.95 -4.23
CA LEU A 38 9.92 -4.09 -4.18
C LEU A 38 10.25 -2.65 -3.74
N PRO A 39 10.56 -1.73 -4.68
CA PRO A 39 10.93 -0.35 -4.35
C PRO A 39 9.72 0.56 -4.15
N VAL A 40 8.75 0.12 -3.36
CA VAL A 40 7.56 0.92 -2.98
C VAL A 40 7.25 0.64 -1.51
N CYS A 41 6.96 1.66 -0.71
CA CYS A 41 6.40 1.48 0.63
C CYS A 41 5.43 2.59 1.03
N GLU A 42 4.42 2.22 1.81
CA GLU A 42 3.49 3.12 2.50
C GLU A 42 4.00 3.36 3.92
N VAL A 43 4.18 4.63 4.33
CA VAL A 43 4.45 5.01 5.72
C VAL A 43 3.17 5.57 6.30
N LEU A 44 2.70 5.01 7.43
CA LEU A 44 1.46 5.45 8.05
C LEU A 44 1.64 6.76 8.80
N LEU A 45 0.80 7.75 8.50
CA LEU A 45 0.61 8.94 9.32
C LEU A 45 -0.17 8.61 10.60
N HIS A 46 -0.20 9.56 11.57
CA HIS A 46 -0.97 9.47 12.81
C HIS A 46 -0.62 8.28 13.73
N ARG A 47 0.56 7.69 13.53
CA ARG A 47 1.06 6.64 14.44
C ARG A 47 1.87 7.22 15.58
N ASP A 48 2.70 8.21 15.27
CA ASP A 48 3.49 9.00 16.20
C ASP A 48 3.92 10.33 15.53
N GLU A 49 4.66 11.14 16.22
CA GLU A 49 5.14 12.46 15.77
C GLU A 49 6.21 12.41 14.67
N TYR A 50 6.85 11.23 14.44
CA TYR A 50 7.96 11.09 13.49
C TYR A 50 7.53 10.55 12.11
N SER A 51 6.24 10.37 11.85
CA SER A 51 5.77 9.74 10.60
C SER A 51 6.19 10.53 9.36
N LEU A 52 6.07 11.86 9.37
CA LEU A 52 6.53 12.73 8.27
C LEU A 52 8.06 12.75 8.13
N ASP A 53 8.80 12.71 9.24
CA ASP A 53 10.26 12.68 9.22
C ASP A 53 10.78 11.36 8.64
N ARG A 54 10.07 10.23 8.84
CA ARG A 54 10.37 8.96 8.17
C ARG A 54 10.19 9.05 6.66
N ILE A 55 9.08 9.63 6.19
CA ILE A 55 8.86 9.87 4.74
C ILE A 55 10.01 10.71 4.19
N LYS A 56 10.37 11.81 4.86
CA LYS A 56 11.45 12.69 4.46
C LYS A 56 12.82 12.00 4.44
N SER A 57 13.10 11.17 5.45
CA SER A 57 14.32 10.37 5.52
C SER A 57 14.40 9.40 4.34
N ILE A 58 13.33 8.65 4.06
CA ILE A 58 13.28 7.70 2.95
C ILE A 58 13.41 8.43 1.60
N ALA A 59 12.64 9.50 1.37
CA ALA A 59 12.67 10.26 0.13
C ALA A 59 14.08 10.82 -0.19
N LYS A 60 14.83 11.19 0.86
CA LYS A 60 16.19 11.74 0.74
C LYS A 60 17.27 10.67 0.61
N ASN A 61 17.19 9.63 1.44
CA ASN A 61 18.29 8.68 1.63
C ASN A 61 18.08 7.35 0.90
N ALA A 62 16.86 7.02 0.46
CA ALA A 62 16.51 5.84 -0.35
C ALA A 62 15.76 6.26 -1.64
N PRO A 63 16.40 7.04 -2.54
CA PRO A 63 15.72 7.67 -3.69
C PRO A 63 15.20 6.68 -4.73
N GLU A 64 15.64 5.43 -4.72
CA GLU A 64 15.11 4.35 -5.57
C GLU A 64 13.75 3.86 -5.09
N VAL A 65 13.33 4.18 -3.85
CA VAL A 65 12.06 3.76 -3.26
C VAL A 65 10.99 4.82 -3.49
N ILE A 66 9.86 4.41 -4.03
CA ILE A 66 8.66 5.24 -4.13
C ILE A 66 7.97 5.21 -2.76
N VAL A 67 8.26 6.18 -1.91
CA VAL A 67 7.62 6.30 -0.60
C VAL A 67 6.29 7.02 -0.71
N GLY A 68 5.24 6.49 -0.08
CA GLY A 68 3.93 7.11 0.00
C GLY A 68 3.47 7.35 1.43
N ALA A 69 2.52 8.26 1.57
CA ALA A 69 1.87 8.53 2.85
C ALA A 69 0.58 7.72 2.95
N GLY A 70 0.46 6.92 4.02
CA GLY A 70 -0.75 6.20 4.39
C GLY A 70 -1.53 6.91 5.48
N SER A 71 -2.82 6.59 5.60
CA SER A 71 -3.74 7.22 6.54
C SER A 71 -3.95 8.71 6.29
N VAL A 72 -3.91 9.15 5.03
CA VAL A 72 -4.21 10.55 4.64
C VAL A 72 -5.71 10.76 4.76
N ILE A 73 -6.13 11.55 5.74
CA ILE A 73 -7.56 11.77 6.08
C ILE A 73 -7.99 13.24 5.99
N SER A 74 -7.05 14.14 5.68
CA SER A 74 -7.33 15.58 5.55
C SER A 74 -6.45 16.22 4.48
N LEU A 75 -6.87 17.40 4.02
CA LEU A 75 -6.07 18.21 3.11
C LEU A 75 -4.69 18.56 3.71
N ARG A 76 -4.67 18.86 5.00
CA ARG A 76 -3.42 19.14 5.73
C ARG A 76 -2.46 17.95 5.68
N ASP A 77 -2.94 16.72 5.90
CA ASP A 77 -2.09 15.52 5.78
C ASP A 77 -1.49 15.40 4.38
N ALA A 78 -2.30 15.67 3.35
CA ALA A 78 -1.87 15.58 1.96
C ALA A 78 -0.79 16.62 1.63
N GLU A 79 -0.94 17.87 2.10
CA GLU A 79 0.03 18.96 1.94
C GLU A 79 1.34 18.63 2.66
N GLU A 80 1.28 18.28 3.94
CA GLU A 80 2.45 17.92 4.75
C GLU A 80 3.17 16.68 4.19
N ALA A 81 2.45 15.70 3.63
CA ALA A 81 3.03 14.53 3.00
C ALA A 81 3.80 14.87 1.70
N ILE A 82 3.29 15.77 0.85
CA ILE A 82 4.02 16.24 -0.34
C ILE A 82 5.29 16.95 0.09
N ASP A 83 5.21 17.84 1.07
CA ASP A 83 6.36 18.59 1.58
C ASP A 83 7.44 17.66 2.17
N ALA A 84 7.02 16.55 2.77
CA ALA A 84 7.92 15.50 3.24
C ALA A 84 8.51 14.64 2.11
N GLY A 85 8.01 14.74 0.89
CA GLY A 85 8.53 14.02 -0.29
C GLY A 85 7.76 12.77 -0.67
N ALA A 86 6.55 12.55 -0.13
CA ALA A 86 5.69 11.45 -0.55
C ALA A 86 5.37 11.51 -2.05
N LYS A 87 5.27 10.35 -2.69
CA LYS A 87 5.03 10.18 -4.13
C LYS A 87 3.66 9.57 -4.45
N PHE A 88 2.92 9.16 -3.46
CA PHE A 88 1.54 8.70 -3.56
C PHE A 88 0.84 8.80 -2.20
N PHE A 89 -0.48 8.78 -2.24
CA PHE A 89 -1.32 8.76 -1.05
C PHE A 89 -2.10 7.46 -0.93
N VAL A 90 -2.32 7.04 0.30
CA VAL A 90 -3.25 5.98 0.66
C VAL A 90 -4.18 6.49 1.76
N ALA A 91 -5.47 6.45 1.52
CA ALA A 91 -6.49 6.90 2.47
C ALA A 91 -7.30 5.70 3.01
N PRO A 92 -7.69 5.69 4.28
CA PRO A 92 -8.54 4.64 4.83
C PRO A 92 -10.00 4.73 4.36
N GLY A 93 -10.41 5.89 3.89
CA GLY A 93 -11.73 6.19 3.32
C GLY A 93 -11.63 7.09 2.11
N LEU A 94 -12.75 7.35 1.46
CA LEU A 94 -12.82 8.31 0.37
C LEU A 94 -13.10 9.70 0.95
N VAL A 95 -12.10 10.58 0.89
CA VAL A 95 -12.19 11.99 1.32
C VAL A 95 -12.12 12.86 0.07
N PRO A 96 -13.24 13.45 -0.39
CA PRO A 96 -13.29 14.18 -1.66
C PRO A 96 -12.22 15.25 -1.81
N GLU A 97 -12.00 16.08 -0.80
CA GLU A 97 -11.00 17.14 -0.82
C GLU A 97 -9.57 16.63 -0.99
N VAL A 98 -9.24 15.47 -0.40
CA VAL A 98 -7.94 14.81 -0.57
C VAL A 98 -7.80 14.23 -1.98
N VAL A 99 -8.87 13.64 -2.52
CA VAL A 99 -8.90 13.12 -3.90
C VAL A 99 -8.70 14.25 -4.90
N GLU A 100 -9.44 15.35 -4.76
CA GLU A 100 -9.33 16.51 -5.64
C GLU A 100 -7.94 17.14 -5.59
N PHE A 101 -7.37 17.26 -4.40
CA PHE A 101 -6.02 17.76 -4.20
C PHE A 101 -4.97 16.83 -4.86
N ALA A 102 -5.10 15.52 -4.69
CA ALA A 102 -4.24 14.54 -5.32
C ALA A 102 -4.27 14.64 -6.85
N LEU A 103 -5.47 14.68 -7.45
CA LEU A 103 -5.66 14.80 -8.88
C LEU A 103 -5.07 16.12 -9.42
N LYS A 104 -5.31 17.24 -8.74
CA LYS A 104 -4.76 18.56 -9.11
C LYS A 104 -3.22 18.57 -9.13
N ASN A 105 -2.59 17.83 -8.22
CA ASN A 105 -1.13 17.74 -8.11
C ASN A 105 -0.53 16.55 -8.89
N ASN A 106 -1.31 15.83 -9.71
CA ASN A 106 -0.89 14.61 -10.39
C ASN A 106 -0.29 13.55 -9.43
N MET A 107 -0.81 13.51 -8.20
CA MET A 107 -0.37 12.59 -7.16
C MET A 107 -1.21 11.31 -7.23
N PRO A 108 -0.60 10.12 -7.42
CA PRO A 108 -1.32 8.87 -7.34
C PRO A 108 -1.98 8.70 -5.97
N ILE A 109 -3.23 8.22 -5.97
CA ILE A 109 -3.98 8.00 -4.72
C ILE A 109 -4.71 6.66 -4.74
N LEU A 110 -4.68 5.95 -3.61
CA LEU A 110 -5.50 4.77 -3.30
C LEU A 110 -6.57 5.16 -2.27
N PRO A 111 -7.73 5.66 -2.70
CA PRO A 111 -8.81 6.01 -1.77
C PRO A 111 -9.45 4.73 -1.21
N GLY A 112 -9.77 4.75 0.09
CA GLY A 112 -10.50 3.67 0.75
C GLY A 112 -11.98 3.69 0.35
N CYS A 113 -12.47 2.58 -0.19
CA CYS A 113 -13.86 2.43 -0.62
C CYS A 113 -14.39 1.07 -0.15
N VAL A 114 -15.43 1.07 0.68
CA VAL A 114 -16.04 -0.15 1.21
C VAL A 114 -17.53 -0.27 0.91
N THR A 115 -18.17 0.83 0.51
CA THR A 115 -19.58 0.83 0.10
C THR A 115 -19.72 1.11 -1.39
N ALA A 116 -20.87 0.72 -1.95
CA ALA A 116 -21.22 1.04 -3.34
C ALA A 116 -21.20 2.55 -3.62
N SER A 117 -21.55 3.37 -2.62
CA SER A 117 -21.50 4.83 -2.73
C SER A 117 -20.06 5.34 -2.86
N ASP A 118 -19.14 4.86 -2.03
CA ASP A 118 -17.72 5.25 -2.10
C ASP A 118 -17.13 4.88 -3.45
N ILE A 119 -17.40 3.64 -3.91
CA ILE A 119 -16.92 3.14 -5.21
C ILE A 119 -17.44 4.01 -6.36
N SER A 120 -18.74 4.36 -6.33
CA SER A 120 -19.36 5.22 -7.36
C SER A 120 -18.72 6.61 -7.38
N ILE A 121 -18.46 7.19 -6.22
CA ILE A 121 -17.79 8.49 -6.11
C ILE A 121 -16.36 8.42 -6.66
N ALA A 122 -15.57 7.39 -6.31
CA ALA A 122 -14.23 7.20 -6.83
C ALA A 122 -14.21 7.08 -8.37
N LEU A 123 -15.15 6.29 -8.93
CA LEU A 123 -15.29 6.13 -10.37
C LEU A 123 -15.67 7.45 -11.08
N ASN A 124 -16.48 8.31 -10.45
CA ASN A 124 -16.79 9.64 -11.00
C ASN A 124 -15.55 10.56 -11.05
N TYR A 125 -14.57 10.36 -10.16
CA TYR A 125 -13.26 11.02 -10.25
C TYR A 125 -12.31 10.35 -11.25
N GLY A 126 -12.72 9.28 -11.93
CA GLY A 126 -11.89 8.53 -12.86
C GLY A 126 -10.90 7.58 -12.20
N ILE A 127 -11.06 7.30 -10.90
CA ILE A 127 -10.18 6.42 -10.12
C ILE A 127 -10.82 5.03 -10.07
N ASN A 128 -10.14 4.03 -10.62
CA ASN A 128 -10.60 2.64 -10.66
C ASN A 128 -9.68 1.67 -9.88
N VAL A 129 -8.55 2.12 -9.35
CA VAL A 129 -7.72 1.34 -8.41
C VAL A 129 -8.01 1.86 -7.01
N LEU A 130 -8.65 1.03 -6.19
CA LEU A 130 -9.19 1.42 -4.90
C LEU A 130 -8.59 0.58 -3.77
N LYS A 131 -8.49 1.17 -2.57
CA LYS A 131 -8.15 0.42 -1.36
C LYS A 131 -9.42 -0.16 -0.75
N PHE A 132 -9.40 -1.43 -0.36
CA PHE A 132 -10.41 -2.02 0.52
C PHE A 132 -9.83 -2.23 1.92
N PHE A 133 -10.40 -1.57 2.92
CA PHE A 133 -9.94 -1.64 4.31
C PHE A 133 -11.13 -1.52 5.29
N PRO A 134 -11.21 -2.34 6.33
CA PRO A 134 -10.39 -3.52 6.63
C PRO A 134 -10.96 -4.81 5.99
N ILE A 135 -10.25 -5.38 5.02
CA ILE A 135 -10.78 -6.46 4.17
C ILE A 135 -11.15 -7.72 4.96
N TYR A 136 -10.32 -8.12 5.93
CA TYR A 136 -10.52 -9.36 6.67
C TYR A 136 -11.80 -9.33 7.53
N GLN A 137 -12.08 -8.17 8.15
CA GLN A 137 -13.25 -7.98 9.01
C GLN A 137 -14.55 -7.74 8.23
N LEU A 138 -14.47 -7.30 6.97
CA LEU A 138 -15.63 -6.90 6.17
C LEU A 138 -16.02 -7.94 5.11
N GLY A 139 -15.67 -9.21 5.30
CA GLY A 139 -16.13 -10.31 4.43
C GLY A 139 -15.11 -10.88 3.46
N GLY A 140 -13.85 -10.41 3.52
CA GLY A 140 -12.77 -11.03 2.75
C GLY A 140 -12.99 -10.99 1.24
N ALA A 141 -12.70 -12.11 0.57
CA ALA A 141 -12.82 -12.22 -0.87
C ALA A 141 -14.28 -12.21 -1.37
N ASP A 142 -15.23 -12.63 -0.54
CA ASP A 142 -16.63 -12.77 -0.94
C ASP A 142 -17.28 -11.43 -1.26
N ILE A 143 -17.01 -10.39 -0.46
CA ILE A 143 -17.55 -9.05 -0.73
C ILE A 143 -16.97 -8.47 -2.03
N LEU A 144 -15.69 -8.70 -2.32
CA LEU A 144 -15.08 -8.25 -3.56
C LEU A 144 -15.71 -8.95 -4.77
N ALA A 145 -16.03 -10.26 -4.65
CA ALA A 145 -16.71 -11.00 -5.70
C ALA A 145 -18.11 -10.44 -6.01
N GLN A 146 -18.85 -10.02 -4.99
CA GLN A 146 -20.16 -9.36 -5.18
C GLN A 146 -20.03 -8.03 -5.92
N TYR A 147 -19.04 -7.22 -5.59
CA TYR A 147 -18.81 -5.96 -6.30
C TYR A 147 -18.36 -6.18 -7.73
N HIS A 148 -17.44 -7.14 -7.96
CA HIS A 148 -16.91 -7.44 -9.28
C HIS A 148 -17.97 -8.04 -10.22
N GLY A 149 -18.83 -8.94 -9.70
CA GLY A 149 -19.94 -9.54 -10.47
C GLY A 149 -21.10 -8.56 -10.73
N GLY A 150 -21.11 -7.38 -10.07
CA GLY A 150 -22.09 -6.33 -10.22
C GLY A 150 -21.60 -5.19 -11.12
N PRO A 151 -22.00 -3.93 -10.83
CA PRO A 151 -21.69 -2.77 -11.68
C PRO A 151 -20.22 -2.32 -11.60
N PHE A 152 -19.41 -2.87 -10.70
CA PHE A 152 -18.06 -2.41 -10.39
C PHE A 152 -16.95 -3.33 -10.96
N GLY A 153 -17.25 -4.12 -11.99
CA GLY A 153 -16.32 -5.08 -12.59
C GLY A 153 -15.02 -4.49 -13.18
N LYS A 154 -14.92 -3.17 -13.29
CA LYS A 154 -13.71 -2.47 -13.76
C LYS A 154 -12.79 -2.04 -12.62
N VAL A 155 -13.19 -2.24 -11.36
CA VAL A 155 -12.40 -1.85 -10.20
C VAL A 155 -11.30 -2.88 -9.94
N GLU A 156 -10.07 -2.41 -9.78
CA GLU A 156 -8.94 -3.18 -9.26
C GLU A 156 -8.72 -2.81 -7.79
N TRP A 157 -8.39 -3.79 -6.97
CA TRP A 157 -8.35 -3.61 -5.52
C TRP A 157 -6.93 -3.75 -4.96
N VAL A 158 -6.56 -2.83 -4.07
CA VAL A 158 -5.49 -3.03 -3.09
C VAL A 158 -6.16 -3.35 -1.75
N VAL A 159 -6.00 -4.58 -1.29
CA VAL A 159 -6.68 -5.07 -0.07
C VAL A 159 -5.77 -4.96 1.13
N THR A 160 -6.29 -4.40 2.23
CA THR A 160 -5.53 -4.20 3.47
C THR A 160 -6.40 -4.41 4.72
N GLY A 161 -5.77 -4.61 5.87
CA GLY A 161 -6.46 -4.76 7.16
C GLY A 161 -6.72 -6.21 7.54
N GLY A 162 -6.09 -6.65 8.64
CA GLY A 162 -6.15 -8.01 9.14
C GLY A 162 -5.36 -9.03 8.33
N LEU A 163 -4.58 -8.59 7.33
CA LEU A 163 -3.71 -9.45 6.54
C LEU A 163 -2.34 -9.61 7.20
N ASN A 164 -1.77 -10.81 7.03
CA ASN A 164 -0.45 -11.20 7.50
C ASN A 164 0.14 -12.28 6.59
N GLY A 165 1.37 -12.73 6.88
CA GLY A 165 2.08 -13.72 6.07
C GLY A 165 1.38 -15.08 5.92
N GLN A 166 0.35 -15.38 6.73
CA GLN A 166 -0.38 -16.65 6.70
C GLN A 166 -1.69 -16.58 5.91
N ASN A 167 -2.31 -15.39 5.79
CA ASN A 167 -3.66 -15.25 5.24
C ASN A 167 -3.79 -14.40 3.97
N PHE A 168 -2.72 -13.75 3.49
CA PHE A 168 -2.79 -12.84 2.34
C PHE A 168 -2.80 -13.56 0.98
N LEU A 169 -2.17 -14.73 0.86
CA LEU A 169 -1.97 -15.43 -0.41
C LEU A 169 -3.26 -15.74 -1.20
N PRO A 170 -4.39 -16.14 -0.58
CA PRO A 170 -5.63 -16.36 -1.30
C PRO A 170 -6.07 -15.16 -2.15
N PHE A 171 -5.82 -13.93 -1.70
CA PHE A 171 -6.15 -12.72 -2.46
C PHE A 171 -5.32 -12.59 -3.75
N SER A 172 -4.10 -13.15 -3.79
CA SER A 172 -3.25 -13.14 -4.99
C SER A 172 -3.81 -13.98 -6.15
N LYS A 173 -4.78 -14.87 -5.87
CA LYS A 173 -5.50 -15.66 -6.90
C LYS A 173 -6.64 -14.89 -7.57
N ILE A 174 -7.03 -13.74 -7.05
CA ILE A 174 -8.17 -12.97 -7.53
C ILE A 174 -7.67 -11.96 -8.58
N ASP A 175 -8.15 -12.05 -9.82
CA ASP A 175 -7.62 -11.28 -10.96
C ASP A 175 -7.80 -9.77 -10.80
N TYR A 176 -8.85 -9.35 -10.12
CA TYR A 176 -9.13 -7.94 -9.84
C TYR A 176 -8.54 -7.46 -8.49
N VAL A 177 -7.73 -8.28 -7.81
CA VAL A 177 -6.90 -7.85 -6.69
C VAL A 177 -5.49 -7.59 -7.20
N LEU A 178 -5.14 -6.32 -7.23
CA LEU A 178 -3.85 -5.82 -7.71
C LEU A 178 -2.74 -6.15 -6.72
N ALA A 179 -2.98 -5.89 -5.42
CA ALA A 179 -2.02 -6.15 -4.36
C ALA A 179 -2.68 -6.37 -2.99
N SER A 180 -2.00 -7.11 -2.13
CA SER A 180 -2.29 -7.23 -0.69
C SER A 180 -1.34 -6.34 0.10
N GLY A 181 -1.87 -5.50 0.98
CA GLY A 181 -1.07 -4.60 1.79
C GLY A 181 -1.00 -5.02 3.25
N GLY A 182 0.17 -4.89 3.83
CA GLY A 182 0.43 -5.18 5.24
C GLY A 182 1.89 -4.97 5.62
N ASP A 183 2.22 -5.33 6.84
CA ASP A 183 3.52 -5.08 7.46
C ASP A 183 4.36 -6.35 7.70
N TRP A 184 3.86 -7.54 7.36
CA TRP A 184 4.52 -8.81 7.70
C TRP A 184 5.95 -8.94 7.17
N MET A 185 6.30 -8.30 6.04
CA MET A 185 7.67 -8.30 5.52
C MET A 185 8.64 -7.53 6.45
N PHE A 186 8.13 -6.60 7.24
CA PHE A 186 8.88 -5.87 8.27
C PHE A 186 8.74 -6.53 9.65
N ALA A 187 7.53 -6.99 9.99
CA ALA A 187 7.20 -7.48 11.32
C ALA A 187 7.67 -8.92 11.58
N GLU A 188 7.70 -9.79 10.55
CA GLU A 188 8.12 -11.16 10.74
C GLU A 188 9.56 -11.28 11.25
N ASN A 189 9.75 -12.19 12.21
CA ASN A 189 11.01 -12.35 12.95
C ASN A 189 11.46 -11.06 13.65
N ASN A 190 10.52 -10.17 14.00
CA ASN A 190 10.79 -8.89 14.66
C ASN A 190 11.79 -7.98 13.91
N ALA A 191 11.93 -8.18 12.60
CA ALA A 191 13.02 -7.63 11.80
C ALA A 191 13.11 -6.09 11.87
N ILE A 192 11.96 -5.40 11.84
CA ILE A 192 11.92 -3.93 11.88
C ILE A 192 12.41 -3.37 13.24
N ASN A 193 12.00 -3.98 14.34
CA ASN A 193 12.35 -3.54 15.69
C ASN A 193 13.80 -3.87 16.07
N GLU A 194 14.33 -4.97 15.52
CA GLU A 194 15.71 -5.37 15.70
C GLU A 194 16.67 -4.73 14.68
N LYS A 195 16.16 -3.83 13.84
CA LYS A 195 16.90 -3.18 12.75
C LYS A 195 17.64 -4.21 11.86
N ASN A 196 17.02 -5.38 11.65
CA ASN A 196 17.61 -6.48 10.91
C ASN A 196 17.34 -6.33 9.40
N TYR A 197 18.24 -5.60 8.74
CA TYR A 197 18.18 -5.32 7.31
C TYR A 197 18.06 -6.61 6.47
N GLU A 198 18.95 -7.57 6.71
CA GLU A 198 19.00 -8.82 5.94
C GLU A 198 17.71 -9.63 6.08
N GLN A 199 17.12 -9.65 7.27
CA GLN A 199 15.87 -10.35 7.50
C GLN A 199 14.71 -9.70 6.75
N ILE A 200 14.68 -8.36 6.64
CA ILE A 200 13.67 -7.66 5.82
C ILE A 200 13.83 -8.03 4.35
N VAL A 201 15.05 -8.05 3.83
CA VAL A 201 15.33 -8.49 2.44
C VAL A 201 14.82 -9.92 2.21
N LEU A 202 15.10 -10.84 3.11
CA LEU A 202 14.65 -12.24 3.00
C LEU A 202 13.14 -12.37 3.06
N ASN A 203 12.48 -11.68 4.00
CA ASN A 203 11.03 -11.67 4.14
C ASN A 203 10.37 -11.15 2.85
N MET A 204 10.90 -10.07 2.26
CA MET A 204 10.38 -9.49 1.03
C MET A 204 10.53 -10.45 -0.16
N ARG A 205 11.73 -11.00 -0.37
CA ARG A 205 12.00 -11.97 -1.45
C ARG A 205 11.07 -13.18 -1.36
N ARG A 206 10.87 -13.72 -0.15
CA ARG A 206 9.94 -14.82 0.10
C ARG A 206 8.52 -14.41 -0.25
N THR A 207 8.05 -13.28 0.26
CA THR A 207 6.68 -12.79 0.02
C THR A 207 6.38 -12.66 -1.47
N ILE A 208 7.27 -12.02 -2.26
CA ILE A 208 7.11 -11.89 -3.71
C ILE A 208 7.11 -13.26 -4.39
N LYS A 209 8.03 -14.15 -4.03
CA LYS A 209 8.10 -15.51 -4.58
C LYS A 209 6.80 -16.29 -4.35
N ASP A 210 6.23 -16.19 -3.16
CA ASP A 210 5.00 -16.88 -2.80
C ASP A 210 3.79 -16.33 -3.59
N VAL A 211 3.72 -15.01 -3.79
CA VAL A 211 2.71 -14.40 -4.67
C VAL A 211 2.84 -14.90 -6.11
N LEU A 212 4.04 -14.84 -6.69
CA LEU A 212 4.25 -15.24 -8.08
C LEU A 212 3.94 -16.72 -8.30
N LYS A 213 4.35 -17.59 -7.36
CA LYS A 213 3.99 -19.00 -7.37
C LYS A 213 2.47 -19.18 -7.32
N THR A 214 1.80 -18.51 -6.38
CA THR A 214 0.35 -18.60 -6.19
C THR A 214 -0.42 -18.12 -7.42
N ARG A 215 0.07 -17.08 -8.10
CA ARG A 215 -0.51 -16.58 -9.37
C ARG A 215 -0.29 -17.54 -10.54
N ALA A 216 0.79 -18.28 -10.56
CA ALA A 216 1.08 -19.27 -11.61
C ALA A 216 0.25 -20.57 -11.46
N GLU A 217 -0.35 -20.81 -10.31
CA GLU A 217 -1.20 -21.97 -10.01
C GLU A 217 -2.70 -21.72 -10.30
N LYS A 218 -3.05 -20.61 -10.96
CA LYS A 218 -4.40 -20.29 -11.46
C LYS A 218 -4.73 -21.17 -12.70
#